data_1688c9dfc028daed44d7a315c24c9387
#
_entry.id   1688c9dfc028daed44d7a315c24c9387
#
_cell.length_a   1.000
_cell.length_b   1.000
_cell.length_c   1.000
_cell.angle_alpha   90.00
_cell.angle_beta   90.00
_cell.angle_gamma   90.00
#
_symmetry.space_group_name_H-M   'P 1'
#
loop_
_entity.id
_entity.type
_entity.pdbx_description
1 polymer ?
#
loop_
_entity_poly.entity_id
_entity_poly.type
_entity_poly.pdbx_seq_one_letter_code
_entity_poly.pdbx_strand_id
1 'polypeptide(L)'
;LMTNNYDHLVKIVLIGSEQTGKSRFLLRMADDKFTDSYLATIGVDFKIKIVKRRNITVKAQLWDTAGQERFRTITRAYYRGAHIIYLCVDLSKEFEKQKKEMEQFQASIKENTDDKCKLIVVGL
;
A
#
# COMPACT_ATOMS: atom_id res chain seq x y z
N LEU A 1 -17.30 -17.29 -14.97
CA LEU A 1 -17.50 -17.72 -13.60
C LEU A 1 -16.30 -17.35 -12.77
N MET A 2 -16.51 -16.38 -11.94
CA MET A 2 -15.50 -15.91 -11.00
C MET A 2 -15.46 -16.85 -9.80
N THR A 3 -14.70 -17.89 -9.93
CA THR A 3 -14.42 -18.71 -8.77
C THR A 3 -13.38 -18.00 -7.91
N ASN A 4 -13.73 -17.75 -6.68
CA ASN A 4 -12.79 -17.27 -5.70
C ASN A 4 -11.83 -18.40 -5.33
N ASN A 5 -10.75 -18.53 -6.12
CA ASN A 5 -9.73 -19.53 -5.89
C ASN A 5 -8.68 -19.06 -4.90
N TYR A 6 -9.12 -18.47 -3.80
CA TYR A 6 -8.21 -18.03 -2.74
C TYR A 6 -8.80 -18.28 -1.37
N ASP A 7 -7.94 -18.49 -0.39
CA ASP A 7 -8.33 -18.73 0.99
C ASP A 7 -8.43 -17.42 1.78
N HIS A 8 -7.58 -16.45 1.45
CA HIS A 8 -7.52 -15.17 2.14
C HIS A 8 -7.39 -14.03 1.16
N LEU A 9 -8.09 -12.93 1.47
CA LEU A 9 -7.96 -11.65 0.77
C LEU A 9 -7.24 -10.67 1.71
N VAL A 10 -6.13 -10.11 1.24
CA VAL A 10 -5.31 -9.19 2.02
C VAL A 10 -5.22 -7.86 1.28
N LYS A 11 -5.60 -6.79 1.93
CA LYS A 11 -5.43 -5.43 1.42
C LYS A 11 -4.13 -4.85 1.96
N ILE A 12 -3.25 -4.46 1.04
CA ILE A 12 -1.96 -3.84 1.32
C ILE A 12 -1.96 -2.45 0.74
N VAL A 13 -1.64 -1.45 1.55
CA VAL A 13 -1.59 -0.05 1.11
C VAL A 13 -0.16 0.45 1.21
N LEU A 14 0.33 1.07 0.13
CA LEU A 14 1.65 1.68 0.09
C LEU A 14 1.52 3.19 0.28
N ILE A 15 2.20 3.71 1.26
CA ILE A 15 2.16 5.12 1.65
C ILE A 15 3.59 5.67 1.69
N GLY A 16 3.74 6.92 1.37
CA GLY A 16 5.03 7.63 1.40
C GLY A 16 4.95 8.86 0.51
N SER A 17 5.90 9.76 0.66
CA SER A 17 5.97 10.98 -0.13
C SER A 17 6.22 10.68 -1.61
N GLU A 18 5.96 11.64 -2.46
CA GLU A 18 6.36 11.56 -3.88
C GLU A 18 7.86 11.29 -4.00
N GLN A 19 8.23 10.52 -5.01
CA GLN A 19 9.62 10.21 -5.32
C GLN A 19 10.36 9.37 -4.27
N THR A 20 9.64 8.67 -3.40
CA THR A 20 10.27 7.71 -2.48
C THR A 20 10.63 6.39 -3.14
N GLY A 21 10.12 6.13 -4.33
CA GLY A 21 10.26 4.85 -5.00
C GLY A 21 9.11 3.87 -4.77
N LYS A 22 7.99 4.32 -4.19
CA LYS A 22 6.80 3.49 -3.94
C LYS A 22 6.35 2.70 -5.16
N SER A 23 6.20 3.38 -6.29
CA SER A 23 5.69 2.74 -7.51
C SER A 23 6.65 1.68 -8.03
N ARG A 24 7.95 1.92 -7.95
CA ARG A 24 8.95 0.91 -8.31
C ARG A 24 8.95 -0.27 -7.34
N PHE A 25 8.80 0.01 -6.07
CA PHE A 25 8.65 -1.03 -5.05
C PHE A 25 7.41 -1.88 -5.32
N LEU A 26 6.30 -1.24 -5.66
CA LEU A 26 5.07 -1.94 -6.03
C LEU A 26 5.28 -2.86 -7.24
N LEU A 27 5.96 -2.37 -8.28
CA LEU A 27 6.27 -3.16 -9.46
C LEU A 27 7.12 -4.40 -9.11
N ARG A 28 8.07 -4.23 -8.22
CA ARG A 28 8.90 -5.34 -7.76
C ARG A 28 8.12 -6.36 -6.93
N MET A 29 7.23 -5.88 -6.05
CA MET A 29 6.36 -6.76 -5.27
C MET A 29 5.40 -7.55 -6.16
N ALA A 30 4.89 -6.91 -7.18
CA ALA A 30 3.87 -7.49 -8.03
C ALA A 30 4.40 -8.60 -8.93
N ASP A 31 5.68 -8.57 -9.29
CA ASP A 31 6.35 -9.59 -10.11
C ASP A 31 5.46 -10.12 -11.26
N ASP A 32 5.69 -11.30 -11.81
CA ASP A 32 5.19 -11.77 -13.11
C ASP A 32 3.67 -12.00 -13.24
N LYS A 33 2.88 -11.94 -12.19
CA LYS A 33 1.47 -12.34 -12.24
C LYS A 33 0.55 -11.41 -11.49
N PHE A 34 0.33 -10.23 -12.02
CA PHE A 34 -0.67 -9.35 -11.45
C PHE A 34 -1.56 -8.75 -12.54
N THR A 35 -2.76 -8.39 -12.12
CA THR A 35 -3.71 -7.69 -12.96
C THR A 35 -3.68 -6.22 -12.60
N ASP A 36 -3.40 -5.38 -13.60
CA ASP A 36 -3.49 -3.94 -13.43
C ASP A 36 -4.96 -3.53 -13.40
N SER A 37 -5.33 -2.81 -12.36
CA SER A 37 -6.61 -2.12 -12.27
C SER A 37 -6.34 -0.68 -11.92
N TYR A 38 -6.84 0.21 -12.72
CA TYR A 38 -6.74 1.64 -12.45
C TYR A 38 -8.11 2.18 -12.13
N LEU A 39 -8.29 2.66 -10.93
CA LEU A 39 -9.52 3.32 -10.52
C LEU A 39 -9.45 4.79 -10.91
N ALA A 40 -9.73 5.07 -12.17
CA ALA A 40 -9.58 6.40 -12.75
C ALA A 40 -10.37 7.48 -11.99
N THR A 41 -11.50 7.11 -11.41
CA THR A 41 -12.38 8.02 -10.66
C THR A 41 -11.68 8.65 -9.46
N ILE A 42 -10.78 7.91 -8.82
CA ILE A 42 -10.07 8.36 -7.63
C ILE A 42 -8.55 8.41 -7.81
N GLY A 43 -8.06 8.08 -9.02
CA GLY A 43 -6.64 8.14 -9.32
C GLY A 43 -5.76 7.14 -8.59
N VAL A 44 -6.32 5.99 -8.24
CA VAL A 44 -5.61 4.96 -7.46
C VAL A 44 -5.06 3.90 -8.38
N ASP A 45 -3.79 3.57 -8.24
CA ASP A 45 -3.22 2.36 -8.81
C ASP A 45 -3.51 1.17 -7.90
N PHE A 46 -4.14 0.19 -8.47
CA PHE A 46 -4.57 -1.01 -7.77
C PHE A 46 -4.07 -2.23 -8.55
N LYS A 47 -3.34 -3.10 -7.87
CA LYS A 47 -2.81 -4.32 -8.47
C LYS A 47 -3.20 -5.52 -7.63
N ILE A 48 -3.32 -6.68 -8.27
CA ILE A 48 -3.63 -7.93 -7.60
C ILE A 48 -2.48 -8.89 -7.80
N LYS A 49 -2.03 -9.49 -6.71
CA LYS A 49 -1.03 -10.56 -6.72
C LYS A 49 -1.58 -11.78 -6.01
N ILE A 50 -1.47 -12.93 -6.67
CA ILE A 50 -1.83 -14.21 -6.07
C ILE A 50 -0.56 -14.86 -5.54
N VAL A 51 -0.56 -15.17 -4.26
CA VAL A 51 0.57 -15.84 -3.60
C VAL A 51 0.10 -17.19 -3.09
N LYS A 52 0.78 -18.25 -3.54
CA LYS A 52 0.51 -19.59 -3.07
C LYS A 52 1.70 -20.07 -2.22
N ARG A 53 1.41 -20.53 -1.05
CA ARG A 53 2.42 -21.12 -0.19
C ARG A 53 1.84 -22.34 0.50
N ARG A 54 2.45 -23.51 0.28
CA ARG A 54 1.89 -24.78 0.72
C ARG A 54 0.48 -24.93 0.13
N ASN A 55 -0.52 -25.15 0.97
CA ASN A 55 -1.90 -25.34 0.53
C ASN A 55 -2.75 -24.06 0.71
N ILE A 56 -2.12 -22.92 0.95
CA ILE A 56 -2.81 -21.65 1.19
C ILE A 56 -2.60 -20.72 -0.01
N THR A 57 -3.68 -20.19 -0.51
CA THR A 57 -3.69 -19.16 -1.57
C THR A 57 -4.14 -17.85 -1.00
N VAL A 58 -3.33 -16.82 -1.17
CA VAL A 58 -3.65 -15.45 -0.72
C VAL A 58 -3.78 -14.56 -1.95
N LYS A 59 -4.91 -13.86 -2.02
CA LYS A 59 -5.10 -12.80 -3.00
C LYS A 59 -4.74 -11.47 -2.34
N ALA A 60 -3.65 -10.88 -2.77
CA ALA A 60 -3.19 -9.60 -2.26
C ALA A 60 -3.64 -8.47 -3.18
N GLN A 61 -4.30 -7.48 -2.60
CA GLN A 61 -4.64 -6.22 -3.27
C GLN A 61 -3.58 -5.21 -2.89
N LEU A 62 -2.88 -4.68 -3.89
CA LEU A 62 -1.80 -3.72 -3.70
C LEU A 62 -2.29 -2.34 -4.13
N TRP A 63 -2.45 -1.43 -3.18
CA TRP A 63 -2.97 -0.10 -3.39
C TRP A 63 -1.84 0.91 -3.31
N ASP A 64 -1.53 1.56 -4.43
CA ASP A 64 -0.54 2.64 -4.47
C ASP A 64 -1.23 3.99 -4.33
N THR A 65 -0.80 4.76 -3.36
CA THR A 65 -1.35 6.08 -3.11
C THR A 65 -0.72 7.19 -3.95
N ALA A 66 0.05 6.88 -4.96
CA ALA A 66 0.87 7.81 -5.76
C ALA A 66 0.21 9.20 -5.94
N GLY A 67 0.75 10.22 -5.27
CA GLY A 67 0.27 11.60 -5.34
C GLY A 67 -1.03 11.88 -4.59
N GLN A 68 -1.65 10.88 -3.98
CA GLN A 68 -2.94 11.02 -3.30
C GLN A 68 -2.83 11.64 -1.91
N GLU A 69 -1.62 11.78 -1.40
CA GLU A 69 -1.34 12.45 -0.13
C GLU A 69 -1.86 13.90 -0.12
N ARG A 70 -2.09 14.47 -1.29
CA ARG A 70 -2.68 15.81 -1.46
C ARG A 70 -4.17 15.85 -1.17
N PHE A 71 -4.84 14.70 -1.22
CA PHE A 71 -6.30 14.61 -1.14
C PHE A 71 -6.72 13.87 0.14
N ARG A 72 -6.88 14.60 1.23
CA ARG A 72 -7.22 14.03 2.54
C ARG A 72 -8.48 13.17 2.53
N THR A 73 -9.48 13.53 1.75
CA THR A 73 -10.74 12.78 1.65
C THR A 73 -10.56 11.42 1.02
N ILE A 74 -9.67 11.31 0.04
CA ILE A 74 -9.37 10.05 -0.63
C ILE A 74 -8.56 9.15 0.28
N THR A 75 -7.68 9.72 1.10
CA THR A 75 -6.81 8.99 2.01
C THR A 75 -7.58 8.06 2.95
N ARG A 76 -8.74 8.49 3.46
CA ARG A 76 -9.58 7.63 4.32
C ARG A 76 -10.04 6.37 3.61
N ALA A 77 -10.46 6.49 2.36
CA ALA A 77 -10.90 5.34 1.57
C ALA A 77 -9.78 4.32 1.36
N TYR A 78 -8.54 4.77 1.24
CA TYR A 78 -7.38 3.88 1.13
C TYR A 78 -7.18 3.03 2.36
N TYR A 79 -7.23 3.64 3.52
CA TYR A 79 -6.94 2.95 4.78
C TYR A 79 -8.00 1.94 5.16
N ARG A 80 -9.23 2.15 4.70
CA ARG A 80 -10.36 1.34 5.11
C ARG A 80 -10.17 -0.12 4.75
N GLY A 81 -10.19 -0.98 5.77
CA GLY A 81 -10.03 -2.41 5.57
C GLY A 81 -8.61 -2.86 5.28
N ALA A 82 -7.61 -1.98 5.40
CA ALA A 82 -6.23 -2.35 5.19
C ALA A 82 -5.75 -3.34 6.25
N HIS A 83 -5.10 -4.40 5.82
CA HIS A 83 -4.48 -5.39 6.70
C HIS A 83 -3.02 -5.05 6.98
N ILE A 84 -2.34 -4.52 5.98
CA ILE A 84 -0.92 -4.16 6.05
C ILE A 84 -0.73 -2.80 5.39
N ILE A 85 0.07 -1.96 6.02
CA ILE A 85 0.52 -0.70 5.43
C ILE A 85 2.04 -0.73 5.34
N TYR A 86 2.54 -0.50 4.13
CA TYR A 86 3.97 -0.25 3.91
C TYR A 86 4.18 1.27 3.86
N LEU A 87 4.89 1.78 4.84
CA LEU A 87 5.33 3.18 4.85
C LEU A 87 6.71 3.26 4.23
N CYS A 88 6.77 3.78 3.00
CA CYS A 88 7.99 3.88 2.23
C CYS A 88 8.73 5.18 2.53
N VAL A 89 10.01 5.09 2.79
CA VAL A 89 10.87 6.24 3.06
C VAL A 89 12.09 6.19 2.13
N ASP A 90 12.52 7.35 1.69
CA ASP A 90 13.68 7.49 0.81
C ASP A 90 14.95 7.69 1.65
N LEU A 91 15.79 6.68 1.68
CA LEU A 91 17.01 6.69 2.50
C LEU A 91 18.07 7.66 1.99
N SER A 92 17.91 8.20 0.80
CA SER A 92 18.86 9.19 0.24
C SER A 92 18.61 10.61 0.70
N LYS A 93 17.44 10.87 1.32
CA LYS A 93 17.06 12.21 1.76
C LYS A 93 17.55 12.51 3.18
N GLU A 94 17.58 13.79 3.52
CA GLU A 94 17.93 14.26 4.84
C GLU A 94 17.06 13.65 5.94
N PHE A 95 17.68 13.15 6.99
CA PHE A 95 17.02 12.39 8.05
C PHE A 95 15.93 13.18 8.78
N GLU A 96 16.22 14.41 9.16
CA GLU A 96 15.26 15.21 9.95
C GLU A 96 13.97 15.51 9.17
N LYS A 97 14.12 15.81 7.88
CA LYS A 97 12.97 16.03 7.00
C LYS A 97 12.13 14.78 6.84
N GLN A 98 12.77 13.64 6.64
CA GLN A 98 12.12 12.35 6.53
C GLN A 98 11.41 11.95 7.81
N LYS A 99 12.04 12.16 8.93
CA LYS A 99 11.48 11.87 10.25
C LYS A 99 10.17 12.62 10.46
N LYS A 100 10.14 13.90 10.12
CA LYS A 100 8.93 14.72 10.23
C LYS A 100 7.80 14.21 9.33
N GLU A 101 8.12 13.85 8.09
CA GLU A 101 7.15 13.27 7.16
C GLU A 101 6.62 11.92 7.68
N MET A 102 7.50 11.07 8.18
CA MET A 102 7.12 9.78 8.76
C MET A 102 6.16 9.94 9.93
N GLU A 103 6.43 10.88 10.81
CA GLU A 103 5.58 11.15 11.97
C GLU A 103 4.18 11.59 11.54
N GLN A 104 4.08 12.40 10.49
CA GLN A 104 2.81 12.83 9.93
C GLN A 104 2.03 11.66 9.33
N PHE A 105 2.70 10.79 8.56
CA PHE A 105 2.08 9.60 8.00
C PHE A 105 1.65 8.62 9.09
N GLN A 106 2.48 8.40 10.09
CA GLN A 106 2.15 7.52 11.20
C GLN A 106 0.91 8.00 11.96
N ALA A 107 0.78 9.30 12.20
CA ALA A 107 -0.40 9.88 12.82
C ALA A 107 -1.65 9.64 11.98
N SER A 108 -1.56 9.86 10.68
CA SER A 108 -2.67 9.62 9.74
C SER A 108 -3.07 8.16 9.70
N ILE A 109 -2.10 7.25 9.67
CA ILE A 109 -2.35 5.81 9.69
C ILE A 109 -3.07 5.42 10.97
N LYS A 110 -2.61 5.89 12.10
CA LYS A 110 -3.19 5.57 13.41
C LYS A 110 -4.64 6.03 13.51
N GLU A 111 -4.97 7.20 12.95
CA GLU A 111 -6.34 7.72 12.95
C GLU A 111 -7.30 6.91 12.07
N ASN A 112 -6.79 6.27 11.02
CA ASN A 112 -7.62 5.65 9.98
C ASN A 112 -7.56 4.12 9.96
N THR A 113 -6.83 3.51 10.86
CA THR A 113 -6.71 2.05 10.95
C THR A 113 -7.00 1.57 12.36
N ASP A 114 -7.31 0.27 12.47
CA ASP A 114 -7.48 -0.38 13.77
C ASP A 114 -6.19 -1.04 14.25
N ASP A 115 -6.24 -1.61 15.46
CA ASP A 115 -5.08 -2.25 16.08
C ASP A 115 -4.61 -3.52 15.35
N LYS A 116 -5.44 -4.07 14.47
CA LYS A 116 -5.11 -5.28 13.73
C LYS A 116 -4.29 -5.00 12.49
N CYS A 117 -4.30 -3.77 12.02
CA CYS A 117 -3.50 -3.37 10.86
C CYS A 117 -2.01 -3.36 11.21
N LYS A 118 -1.19 -4.02 10.39
CA LYS A 118 0.26 -4.07 10.57
C LYS A 118 0.91 -2.93 9.79
N LEU A 119 1.78 -2.19 10.47
CA LEU A 119 2.59 -1.15 9.85
C LEU A 119 4.01 -1.66 9.68
N ILE A 120 4.50 -1.60 8.45
CA ILE A 120 5.89 -1.97 8.11
C ILE A 120 6.55 -0.76 7.46
N VAL A 121 7.66 -0.31 8.02
CA VAL A 121 8.45 0.77 7.43
C VAL A 121 9.46 0.18 6.46
N VAL A 122 9.46 0.70 5.25
CA VAL A 122 10.33 0.22 4.16
C VAL A 122 11.25 1.35 3.73
N GLY A 123 12.55 1.15 3.91
CA GLY A 123 13.58 2.07 3.41
C GLY A 123 13.97 1.72 1.97
N LEU A 124 13.93 2.71 1.12
CA LEU A 124 14.23 2.56 -0.32
C LEU A 124 15.38 3.45 -0.75
#